data_89db7322067b66d18c29fb86f835faa1
#
_entry.id   89db7322067b66d18c29fb86f835faa1
#
_cell.length_a   1.000
_cell.length_b   1.000
_cell.length_c   1.000
_cell.angle_alpha   90.00
_cell.angle_beta   90.00
_cell.angle_gamma   90.00
#
_symmetry.space_group_name_H-M   'P 1'
#
loop_
_entity.id
_entity.type
_entity.pdbx_description
1 polymer ?
#
loop_
_entity_poly.entity_id
_entity_poly.type
_entity_poly.pdbx_seq_one_letter_code
_entity_poly.pdbx_strand_id
1 'polypeptide(L)'
;MDAVVAEAAKLGYPVNEMAIGGGSAGGCLALLYAYRDTAESPVPVGFVFEAVGPSSFYPEDWDNYGLDKPEAQAEAAGLFGVMTGAKLTPDMFGTPAYDAAVKDASALLWVTKDAVPTVMAYCTHDTMQPFKASVRLDRALTENGVPHDCFVAEHSGHGLQNDSAVYRQYLETVLEYLKTYMPPES
;
A
#
# COMPACT_ATOMS: atom_id res chain seq x y z
N MET A 1 4.25 -16.35 0.86
CA MET A 1 4.10 -16.53 2.32
C MET A 1 4.28 -17.97 2.79
N ASP A 2 3.87 -18.98 2.04
CA ASP A 2 4.03 -20.41 2.43
C ASP A 2 5.44 -20.78 2.91
N ALA A 3 6.48 -20.34 2.21
CA ALA A 3 7.85 -20.61 2.59
C ALA A 3 8.23 -20.00 3.95
N VAL A 4 7.68 -18.83 4.29
CA VAL A 4 7.92 -18.15 5.58
C VAL A 4 7.24 -18.93 6.70
N VAL A 5 5.97 -19.29 6.52
CA VAL A 5 5.20 -20.07 7.49
C VAL A 5 5.84 -21.46 7.72
N ALA A 6 6.22 -22.13 6.62
CA ALA A 6 6.89 -23.42 6.70
C ALA A 6 8.25 -23.36 7.40
N GLU A 7 9.03 -22.32 7.18
CA GLU A 7 10.34 -22.16 7.86
C GLU A 7 10.16 -21.80 9.34
N ALA A 8 9.23 -20.94 9.67
CA ALA A 8 8.90 -20.62 11.07
C ALA A 8 8.50 -21.88 11.84
N ALA A 9 7.67 -22.75 11.25
CA ALA A 9 7.26 -24.02 11.85
C ALA A 9 8.44 -24.96 12.12
N LYS A 10 9.42 -25.04 11.19
CA LYS A 10 10.65 -25.83 11.40
C LYS A 10 11.50 -25.31 12.56
N LEU A 11 11.47 -24.00 12.78
CA LEU A 11 12.19 -23.36 13.89
C LEU A 11 11.42 -23.43 15.22
N GLY A 12 10.23 -24.06 15.24
CA GLY A 12 9.41 -24.19 16.44
C GLY A 12 8.51 -22.98 16.74
N TYR A 13 8.31 -22.11 15.77
CA TYR A 13 7.43 -20.94 15.86
C TYR A 13 6.22 -21.11 14.92
N PRO A 14 5.16 -21.80 15.34
CA PRO A 14 3.95 -21.92 14.51
C PRO A 14 3.33 -20.53 14.31
N VAL A 15 3.07 -20.18 13.06
CA VAL A 15 2.40 -18.94 12.68
C VAL A 15 0.96 -19.27 12.34
N ASN A 16 0.00 -18.77 13.13
CA ASN A 16 -1.43 -19.03 12.97
C ASN A 16 -2.18 -17.86 12.30
N GLU A 17 -1.58 -16.67 12.36
CA GLU A 17 -2.08 -15.44 11.74
C GLU A 17 -0.91 -14.49 11.50
N MET A 18 -1.09 -13.45 10.70
CA MET A 18 -0.07 -12.44 10.45
C MET A 18 -0.64 -11.04 10.26
N ALA A 19 0.13 -10.02 10.65
CA ALA A 19 0.03 -8.69 10.09
C ALA A 19 1.05 -8.57 8.95
N ILE A 20 0.72 -7.80 7.92
CA ILE A 20 1.64 -7.52 6.83
C ILE A 20 1.93 -6.03 6.77
N GLY A 21 3.19 -5.66 6.54
CA GLY A 21 3.54 -4.25 6.47
C GLY A 21 4.73 -3.96 5.60
N GLY A 22 4.86 -2.69 5.21
CA GLY A 22 5.97 -2.24 4.38
C GLY A 22 6.01 -0.73 4.20
N GLY A 23 7.12 -0.24 3.64
CA GLY A 23 7.26 1.15 3.24
C GLY A 23 7.57 1.26 1.75
N SER A 24 7.14 2.33 1.09
CA SER A 24 7.39 2.58 -0.33
C SER A 24 6.93 1.39 -1.19
N ALA A 25 7.79 0.81 -2.02
CA ALA A 25 7.46 -0.39 -2.81
C ALA A 25 6.98 -1.56 -1.94
N GLY A 26 7.54 -1.74 -0.72
CA GLY A 26 7.07 -2.74 0.24
C GLY A 26 5.65 -2.45 0.75
N GLY A 27 5.27 -1.18 0.90
CA GLY A 27 3.91 -0.76 1.23
C GLY A 27 2.92 -1.12 0.12
N CYS A 28 3.29 -0.87 -1.15
CA CYS A 28 2.50 -1.29 -2.31
C CYS A 28 2.23 -2.81 -2.29
N LEU A 29 3.27 -3.61 -2.09
CA LEU A 29 3.14 -5.07 -2.02
C LEU A 29 2.28 -5.52 -0.83
N ALA A 30 2.43 -4.87 0.34
CA ALA A 30 1.64 -5.16 1.52
C ALA A 30 0.15 -4.89 1.29
N LEU A 31 -0.18 -3.72 0.69
CA LEU A 31 -1.57 -3.36 0.35
C LEU A 31 -2.17 -4.34 -0.66
N LEU A 32 -1.43 -4.70 -1.73
CA LEU A 32 -1.89 -5.67 -2.72
C LEU A 32 -2.17 -7.03 -2.09
N TYR A 33 -1.25 -7.53 -1.28
CA TYR A 33 -1.42 -8.80 -0.59
C TYR A 33 -2.64 -8.77 0.35
N ALA A 34 -2.80 -7.66 1.08
CA ALA A 34 -3.86 -7.48 2.06
C ALA A 34 -5.27 -7.34 1.45
N TYR A 35 -5.40 -6.74 0.27
CA TYR A 35 -6.72 -6.47 -0.32
C TYR A 35 -7.07 -7.43 -1.47
N ARG A 36 -6.07 -7.86 -2.24
CA ARG A 36 -6.30 -8.69 -3.42
C ARG A 36 -6.04 -10.17 -3.17
N ASP A 37 -4.96 -10.48 -2.43
CA ASP A 37 -4.39 -11.83 -2.41
C ASP A 37 -4.63 -12.58 -1.08
N THR A 38 -5.45 -12.05 -0.17
CA THR A 38 -5.72 -12.68 1.14
C THR A 38 -6.31 -14.08 1.04
N ALA A 39 -7.06 -14.38 -0.03
CA ALA A 39 -7.63 -15.71 -0.24
C ALA A 39 -6.55 -16.78 -0.52
N GLU A 40 -5.37 -16.37 -0.97
CA GLU A 40 -4.22 -17.24 -1.23
C GLU A 40 -3.24 -17.28 -0.06
N SER A 41 -3.55 -16.60 1.03
CA SER A 41 -2.68 -16.55 2.21
C SER A 41 -2.72 -17.89 2.97
N PRO A 42 -1.55 -18.45 3.36
CA PRO A 42 -1.48 -19.70 4.13
C PRO A 42 -2.04 -19.56 5.55
N VAL A 43 -2.15 -18.34 6.06
CA VAL A 43 -2.75 -18.01 7.36
C VAL A 43 -3.55 -16.71 7.24
N PRO A 44 -4.55 -16.47 8.11
CA PRO A 44 -5.29 -15.21 8.09
C PRO A 44 -4.39 -13.98 8.20
N VAL A 45 -4.74 -12.91 7.46
CA VAL A 45 -4.14 -11.59 7.61
C VAL A 45 -5.05 -10.76 8.53
N GLY A 46 -4.56 -10.44 9.72
CA GLY A 46 -5.32 -9.71 10.73
C GLY A 46 -5.47 -8.22 10.40
N PHE A 47 -4.42 -7.58 9.88
CA PHE A 47 -4.42 -6.19 9.42
C PHE A 47 -3.19 -5.89 8.54
N VAL A 48 -3.23 -4.76 7.85
CA VAL A 48 -2.09 -4.22 7.09
C VAL A 48 -1.65 -2.88 7.66
N PHE A 49 -0.33 -2.64 7.67
CA PHE A 49 0.23 -1.33 7.99
C PHE A 49 1.28 -0.92 6.97
N GLU A 50 1.23 0.34 6.52
CA GLU A 50 2.14 0.78 5.48
C GLU A 50 2.52 2.26 5.63
N ALA A 51 3.64 2.64 5.04
CA ALA A 51 4.06 4.02 4.95
C ALA A 51 4.53 4.36 3.53
N VAL A 52 3.97 5.43 2.96
CA VAL A 52 4.32 6.01 1.67
C VAL A 52 4.32 5.00 0.51
N GLY A 53 3.46 3.98 0.59
CA GLY A 53 3.32 2.95 -0.45
C GLY A 53 2.42 3.40 -1.60
N PRO A 54 2.79 3.18 -2.87
CA PRO A 54 1.89 3.41 -4.00
C PRO A 54 0.64 2.52 -3.88
N SER A 55 -0.53 3.16 -3.78
CA SER A 55 -1.83 2.46 -3.77
C SER A 55 -2.51 2.49 -5.15
N SER A 56 -2.00 3.30 -6.08
CA SER A 56 -2.52 3.47 -7.44
C SER A 56 -1.40 3.79 -8.42
N PHE A 57 -1.57 3.34 -9.67
CA PHE A 57 -0.69 3.68 -10.80
C PHE A 57 -1.46 4.43 -11.90
N TYR A 58 -2.65 4.94 -11.62
CA TYR A 58 -3.42 5.75 -12.55
C TYR A 58 -2.84 7.16 -12.65
N PRO A 59 -2.73 7.74 -13.86
CA PRO A 59 -2.05 9.02 -14.09
C PRO A 59 -2.63 10.17 -13.27
N GLU A 60 -3.94 10.17 -13.01
CA GLU A 60 -4.60 11.19 -12.20
C GLU A 60 -4.15 11.22 -10.74
N ASP A 61 -3.53 10.16 -10.24
CA ASP A 61 -2.97 10.07 -8.88
C ASP A 61 -1.51 10.52 -8.81
N TRP A 62 -0.89 10.83 -9.96
CA TRP A 62 0.52 11.15 -10.11
C TRP A 62 0.73 12.55 -10.70
N ASP A 63 -0.04 13.53 -10.25
CA ASP A 63 -0.04 14.92 -10.77
C ASP A 63 1.34 15.58 -10.73
N ASN A 64 2.18 15.28 -9.74
CA ASN A 64 3.51 15.84 -9.57
C ASN A 64 4.57 15.24 -10.52
N TYR A 65 4.22 14.21 -11.28
CA TYR A 65 5.13 13.58 -12.25
C TYR A 65 5.08 14.22 -13.63
N GLY A 66 4.15 15.16 -13.88
CA GLY A 66 4.03 15.84 -15.16
C GLY A 66 3.74 14.89 -16.32
N LEU A 67 2.88 13.89 -16.09
CA LEU A 67 2.56 12.83 -17.05
C LEU A 67 1.80 13.31 -18.30
N ASP A 68 1.55 14.61 -18.41
CA ASP A 68 1.11 15.33 -19.61
C ASP A 68 2.25 15.53 -20.63
N LYS A 69 3.51 15.28 -20.23
CA LYS A 69 4.71 15.46 -21.06
C LYS A 69 5.28 14.14 -21.53
N PRO A 70 5.66 14.00 -22.81
CA PRO A 70 6.20 12.74 -23.35
C PRO A 70 7.43 12.20 -22.61
N GLU A 71 8.32 13.09 -22.15
CA GLU A 71 9.52 12.71 -21.43
C GLU A 71 9.20 12.07 -20.08
N ALA A 72 8.24 12.65 -19.33
CA ALA A 72 7.78 12.12 -18.06
C ALA A 72 7.01 10.80 -18.25
N GLN A 73 6.24 10.66 -19.32
CA GLN A 73 5.58 9.39 -19.67
C GLN A 73 6.59 8.27 -19.95
N ALA A 74 7.71 8.58 -20.62
CA ALA A 74 8.76 7.59 -20.89
C ALA A 74 9.44 7.10 -19.60
N GLU A 75 9.73 8.02 -18.67
CA GLU A 75 10.29 7.70 -17.36
C GLU A 75 9.30 6.90 -16.50
N ALA A 76 8.05 7.37 -16.43
CA ALA A 76 6.99 6.70 -15.68
C ALA A 76 6.68 5.30 -16.23
N ALA A 77 6.67 5.10 -17.56
CA ALA A 77 6.47 3.79 -18.15
C ALA A 77 7.54 2.79 -17.68
N GLY A 78 8.80 3.23 -17.58
CA GLY A 78 9.89 2.43 -17.05
C GLY A 78 9.69 2.07 -15.57
N LEU A 79 9.45 3.07 -14.73
CA LEU A 79 9.28 2.89 -13.29
C LEU A 79 8.02 2.06 -12.97
N PHE A 80 6.88 2.47 -13.51
CA PHE A 80 5.61 1.78 -13.26
C PHE A 80 5.61 0.36 -13.84
N GLY A 81 6.28 0.16 -15.00
CA GLY A 81 6.46 -1.17 -15.56
C GLY A 81 7.19 -2.12 -14.62
N VAL A 82 8.24 -1.65 -13.94
CA VAL A 82 8.97 -2.45 -12.94
C VAL A 82 8.07 -2.73 -11.73
N MET A 83 7.35 -1.73 -11.22
CA MET A 83 6.53 -1.88 -10.02
C MET A 83 5.27 -2.73 -10.24
N THR A 84 4.66 -2.62 -11.40
CA THR A 84 3.42 -3.36 -11.73
C THR A 84 3.68 -4.72 -12.38
N GLY A 85 4.90 -4.96 -12.86
CA GLY A 85 5.21 -6.12 -13.70
C GLY A 85 4.62 -6.03 -15.11
N ALA A 86 3.97 -4.92 -15.47
CA ALA A 86 3.35 -4.71 -16.76
C ALA A 86 4.36 -4.15 -17.79
N LYS A 87 4.19 -4.53 -19.05
CA LYS A 87 4.94 -3.92 -20.14
C LYS A 87 4.25 -2.63 -20.58
N LEU A 88 4.67 -1.51 -19.99
CA LEU A 88 4.14 -0.19 -20.29
C LEU A 88 5.00 0.55 -21.32
N THR A 89 4.33 1.35 -22.17
CA THR A 89 4.97 2.23 -23.15
C THR A 89 4.35 3.62 -23.08
N PRO A 90 5.09 4.68 -23.45
CA PRO A 90 4.60 6.05 -23.34
C PRO A 90 3.27 6.32 -24.09
N ASP A 91 3.05 5.69 -25.23
CA ASP A 91 1.85 5.81 -26.03
C ASP A 91 0.62 5.14 -25.42
N MET A 92 0.77 4.35 -24.37
CA MET A 92 -0.35 3.75 -23.65
C MET A 92 -1.01 4.74 -22.69
N PHE A 93 -0.30 5.75 -22.19
CA PHE A 93 -0.86 6.72 -21.22
C PHE A 93 -2.14 7.38 -21.73
N GLY A 94 -3.16 7.41 -20.86
CA GLY A 94 -4.48 7.94 -21.21
C GLY A 94 -5.32 7.03 -22.11
N THR A 95 -4.94 5.76 -22.27
CA THR A 95 -5.71 4.77 -23.04
C THR A 95 -6.28 3.67 -22.16
N PRO A 96 -7.37 3.02 -22.58
CA PRO A 96 -7.91 1.85 -21.87
C PRO A 96 -6.90 0.68 -21.73
N ALA A 97 -5.91 0.60 -22.61
CA ALA A 97 -4.87 -0.41 -22.53
C ALA A 97 -3.94 -0.16 -21.34
N TYR A 98 -3.61 1.10 -21.04
CA TYR A 98 -2.87 1.47 -19.84
C TYR A 98 -3.64 1.12 -18.58
N ASP A 99 -4.92 1.55 -18.50
CA ASP A 99 -5.77 1.32 -17.35
C ASP A 99 -5.89 -0.17 -17.02
N ALA A 100 -6.09 -1.00 -18.05
CA ALA A 100 -6.11 -2.44 -17.89
C ALA A 100 -4.78 -3.01 -17.38
N ALA A 101 -3.65 -2.48 -17.84
CA ALA A 101 -2.32 -2.96 -17.49
C ALA A 101 -1.94 -2.65 -16.03
N VAL A 102 -2.39 -1.51 -15.46
CA VAL A 102 -2.05 -1.08 -14.10
C VAL A 102 -3.09 -1.45 -13.06
N LYS A 103 -4.27 -1.91 -13.47
CA LYS A 103 -5.40 -2.22 -12.60
C LYS A 103 -5.01 -3.20 -11.49
N ASP A 104 -4.41 -4.31 -11.85
CA ASP A 104 -4.11 -5.39 -10.90
C ASP A 104 -3.06 -4.99 -9.86
N ALA A 105 -2.23 -4.00 -10.17
CA ALA A 105 -1.23 -3.46 -9.26
C ALA A 105 -1.72 -2.24 -8.46
N SER A 106 -2.91 -1.71 -8.75
CA SER A 106 -3.49 -0.55 -8.07
C SER A 106 -4.33 -1.01 -6.88
N ALA A 107 -3.70 -1.15 -5.71
CA ALA A 107 -4.27 -1.76 -4.51
C ALA A 107 -5.60 -1.12 -4.07
N LEU A 108 -5.77 0.20 -4.25
CA LEU A 108 -7.00 0.90 -3.86
C LEU A 108 -8.25 0.37 -4.58
N LEU A 109 -8.11 -0.25 -5.77
CA LEU A 109 -9.23 -0.81 -6.53
C LEU A 109 -9.72 -2.16 -5.99
N TRP A 110 -8.96 -2.76 -5.10
CA TRP A 110 -9.27 -4.05 -4.46
C TRP A 110 -9.88 -3.89 -3.07
N VAL A 111 -10.04 -2.65 -2.60
CA VAL A 111 -10.71 -2.37 -1.33
C VAL A 111 -12.18 -2.71 -1.46
N THR A 112 -12.62 -3.64 -0.62
CA THR A 112 -14.02 -4.05 -0.46
C THR A 112 -14.42 -3.96 1.01
N LYS A 113 -15.69 -4.17 1.32
CA LYS A 113 -16.17 -4.23 2.72
C LYS A 113 -15.50 -5.33 3.55
N ASP A 114 -14.89 -6.31 2.90
CA ASP A 114 -14.22 -7.46 3.53
C ASP A 114 -12.68 -7.26 3.57
N ALA A 115 -12.18 -6.07 3.18
CA ALA A 115 -10.77 -5.75 3.28
C ALA A 115 -10.33 -5.70 4.75
N VAL A 116 -9.08 -6.08 5.00
CA VAL A 116 -8.53 -6.09 6.37
C VAL A 116 -8.34 -4.68 6.92
N PRO A 117 -8.41 -4.51 8.25
CA PRO A 117 -8.10 -3.22 8.90
C PRO A 117 -6.74 -2.67 8.47
N THR A 118 -6.64 -1.34 8.36
CA THR A 118 -5.49 -0.68 7.73
C THR A 118 -4.95 0.46 8.59
N VAL A 119 -3.63 0.50 8.79
CA VAL A 119 -2.92 1.67 9.33
C VAL A 119 -1.97 2.19 8.26
N MET A 120 -2.11 3.46 7.88
CA MET A 120 -1.32 4.04 6.80
C MET A 120 -0.75 5.41 7.16
N ALA A 121 0.44 5.73 6.63
CA ALA A 121 1.08 7.02 6.83
C ALA A 121 1.60 7.60 5.51
N TYR A 122 1.28 8.86 5.23
CA TYR A 122 1.68 9.54 4.00
C TYR A 122 2.20 10.94 4.25
N CYS A 123 3.01 11.45 3.32
CA CYS A 123 3.67 12.74 3.43
C CYS A 123 3.17 13.71 2.36
N THR A 124 2.84 14.95 2.75
CA THR A 124 2.33 15.96 1.82
C THR A 124 3.40 16.52 0.86
N HIS A 125 4.68 16.42 1.25
CA HIS A 125 5.83 16.86 0.44
C HIS A 125 6.57 15.69 -0.21
N ASP A 126 5.94 14.53 -0.31
CA ASP A 126 6.51 13.37 -0.97
C ASP A 126 6.57 13.60 -2.49
N THR A 127 7.79 13.54 -3.05
CA THR A 127 8.05 13.67 -4.48
C THR A 127 8.16 12.33 -5.19
N MET A 128 8.19 11.22 -4.43
CA MET A 128 8.28 9.86 -4.97
C MET A 128 6.91 9.20 -5.05
N GLN A 129 6.09 9.38 -4.01
CA GLN A 129 4.72 8.89 -3.93
C GLN A 129 3.76 10.07 -3.74
N PRO A 130 2.97 10.43 -4.76
CA PRO A 130 2.03 11.55 -4.66
C PRO A 130 0.98 11.31 -3.57
N PHE A 131 0.76 12.34 -2.76
CA PHE A 131 -0.21 12.31 -1.66
C PHE A 131 -1.65 12.06 -2.13
N LYS A 132 -1.99 12.40 -3.37
CA LYS A 132 -3.34 12.28 -3.91
C LYS A 132 -3.88 10.85 -3.90
N ALA A 133 -3.03 9.85 -4.19
CA ALA A 133 -3.44 8.44 -4.14
C ALA A 133 -3.84 7.99 -2.73
N SER A 134 -3.18 8.53 -1.68
CA SER A 134 -3.52 8.23 -0.29
C SER A 134 -4.91 8.73 0.10
N VAL A 135 -5.30 9.91 -0.39
CA VAL A 135 -6.65 10.47 -0.17
C VAL A 135 -7.72 9.58 -0.82
N ARG A 136 -7.43 9.01 -2.00
CA ARG A 136 -8.35 8.06 -2.65
C ARG A 136 -8.41 6.73 -1.90
N LEU A 137 -7.29 6.25 -1.37
CA LEU A 137 -7.27 5.02 -0.56
C LEU A 137 -8.07 5.20 0.74
N ASP A 138 -7.84 6.29 1.47
CA ASP A 138 -8.57 6.66 2.68
C ASP A 138 -10.10 6.71 2.42
N ARG A 139 -10.47 7.35 1.33
CA ARG A 139 -11.86 7.41 0.88
C ARG A 139 -12.43 6.03 0.57
N ALA A 140 -11.70 5.19 -0.16
CA ALA A 140 -12.15 3.84 -0.52
C ALA A 140 -12.38 2.97 0.74
N LEU A 141 -11.49 3.07 1.73
CA LEU A 141 -11.63 2.39 3.02
C LEU A 141 -12.86 2.90 3.79
N THR A 142 -13.05 4.23 3.85
CA THR A 142 -14.22 4.86 4.48
C THR A 142 -15.53 4.42 3.82
N GLU A 143 -15.62 4.49 2.50
CA GLU A 143 -16.84 4.15 1.74
C GLU A 143 -17.21 2.66 1.87
N ASN A 144 -16.23 1.79 2.10
CA ASN A 144 -16.43 0.37 2.33
C ASN A 144 -16.59 0.00 3.82
N GLY A 145 -16.50 0.98 4.73
CA GLY A 145 -16.63 0.75 6.17
C GLY A 145 -15.49 -0.07 6.78
N VAL A 146 -14.31 -0.06 6.15
CA VAL A 146 -13.12 -0.76 6.64
C VAL A 146 -12.50 0.04 7.79
N PRO A 147 -12.23 -0.55 8.96
CA PRO A 147 -11.49 0.14 10.03
C PRO A 147 -10.11 0.58 9.55
N HIS A 148 -9.79 1.86 9.67
CA HIS A 148 -8.48 2.37 9.25
C HIS A 148 -8.11 3.66 9.97
N ASP A 149 -6.80 3.90 10.08
CA ASP A 149 -6.20 5.15 10.55
C ASP A 149 -5.21 5.65 9.50
N CYS A 150 -5.35 6.93 9.14
CA CYS A 150 -4.49 7.62 8.18
C CYS A 150 -3.70 8.73 8.87
N PHE A 151 -2.38 8.62 8.87
CA PHE A 151 -1.46 9.60 9.43
C PHE A 151 -0.85 10.47 8.34
N VAL A 152 -0.97 11.79 8.48
CA VAL A 152 -0.46 12.75 7.51
C VAL A 152 0.75 13.48 8.08
N ALA A 153 1.90 13.30 7.45
CA ALA A 153 3.15 13.99 7.76
C ALA A 153 3.28 15.25 6.90
N GLU A 154 3.03 16.41 7.48
CA GLU A 154 2.89 17.68 6.74
C GLU A 154 4.23 18.34 6.38
N HIS A 155 5.35 17.90 6.98
CA HIS A 155 6.68 18.51 6.79
C HIS A 155 7.71 17.54 6.19
N SER A 156 7.27 16.32 5.87
CA SER A 156 8.15 15.25 5.41
C SER A 156 7.97 14.96 3.92
N GLY A 157 9.07 14.56 3.30
CA GLY A 157 9.07 13.83 2.02
C GLY A 157 8.89 12.34 2.24
N HIS A 158 9.48 11.53 1.38
CA HIS A 158 9.28 10.07 1.30
C HIS A 158 9.69 9.23 2.53
N GLY A 159 9.94 9.78 3.70
CA GLY A 159 10.47 9.02 4.84
C GLY A 159 9.93 9.42 6.21
N LEU A 160 8.93 10.25 6.32
CA LEU A 160 8.35 10.78 7.57
C LEU A 160 9.39 11.45 8.52
N GLN A 161 10.58 11.77 8.03
CA GLN A 161 11.76 12.12 8.83
C GLN A 161 11.66 13.44 9.61
N ASN A 162 10.75 14.34 9.18
CA ASN A 162 10.56 15.65 9.81
C ASN A 162 9.35 15.70 10.76
N ASP A 163 8.56 14.63 10.81
CA ASP A 163 7.30 14.52 11.56
C ASP A 163 7.39 13.40 12.61
N SER A 164 8.39 13.46 13.48
CA SER A 164 8.66 12.40 14.47
C SER A 164 7.48 12.10 15.42
N ALA A 165 6.65 13.09 15.71
CA ALA A 165 5.45 12.88 16.51
C ALA A 165 4.40 12.06 15.77
N VAL A 166 4.16 12.36 14.50
CA VAL A 166 3.25 11.61 13.62
C VAL A 166 3.75 10.18 13.42
N TYR A 167 5.04 10.00 13.18
CA TYR A 167 5.65 8.67 13.06
C TYR A 167 5.48 7.84 14.32
N ARG A 168 5.62 8.45 15.50
CA ARG A 168 5.38 7.77 16.77
C ARG A 168 3.92 7.36 16.92
N GLN A 169 2.98 8.25 16.64
CA GLN A 169 1.55 7.95 16.69
C GLN A 169 1.18 6.81 15.74
N TYR A 170 1.70 6.84 14.52
CA TYR A 170 1.56 5.74 13.56
C TYR A 170 2.01 4.40 14.16
N LEU A 171 3.21 4.34 14.74
CA LEU A 171 3.72 3.10 15.34
C LEU A 171 2.92 2.66 16.57
N GLU A 172 2.48 3.59 17.41
CA GLU A 172 1.62 3.32 18.56
C GLU A 172 0.28 2.73 18.10
N THR A 173 -0.33 3.27 17.04
CA THR A 173 -1.56 2.73 16.45
C THR A 173 -1.33 1.35 15.84
N VAL A 174 -0.21 1.10 15.17
CA VAL A 174 0.13 -0.26 14.69
C VAL A 174 0.16 -1.26 15.85
N LEU A 175 0.72 -0.88 17.00
CA LEU A 175 0.74 -1.74 18.19
C LEU A 175 -0.66 -1.93 18.81
N GLU A 176 -1.54 -0.95 18.71
CA GLU A 176 -2.94 -1.08 19.15
C GLU A 176 -3.72 -2.02 18.22
N TYR A 177 -3.51 -1.91 16.91
CA TYR A 177 -4.09 -2.84 15.93
C TYR A 177 -3.61 -4.27 16.16
N LEU A 178 -2.33 -4.46 16.45
CA LEU A 178 -1.79 -5.77 16.79
C LEU A 178 -2.54 -6.40 17.98
N LYS A 179 -2.79 -5.62 19.05
CA LYS A 179 -3.54 -6.07 20.22
C LYS A 179 -5.02 -6.34 19.93
N THR A 180 -5.61 -5.57 19.02
CA THR A 180 -7.04 -5.62 18.73
C THR A 180 -7.38 -6.75 17.76
N TYR A 181 -6.60 -6.89 16.70
CA TYR A 181 -6.88 -7.78 15.59
C TYR A 181 -6.06 -9.09 15.63
N MET A 182 -5.02 -9.15 16.47
CA MET A 182 -4.18 -10.31 16.68
C MET A 182 -3.86 -10.48 18.17
N PRO A 183 -4.88 -10.61 19.03
CA PRO A 183 -4.65 -10.79 20.46
C PRO A 183 -3.90 -12.12 20.72
N PRO A 184 -2.95 -12.17 21.69
CA PRO A 184 -2.30 -13.41 22.05
C PRO A 184 -3.32 -14.46 22.47
N GLU A 185 -3.10 -15.71 22.06
CA GLU A 185 -3.92 -16.83 22.53
C GLU A 185 -3.83 -16.92 24.07
N SER A 186 -4.98 -17.00 24.72
CA SER A 186 -5.14 -17.07 26.18
C SER A 186 -4.82 -18.46 26.73
#